data_928600cf112eaf146d0e3b09730dac5f
#
_entry.id   928600cf112eaf146d0e3b09730dac5f
#
_cell.length_a   1.000
_cell.length_b   1.000
_cell.length_c   1.000
_cell.angle_alpha   90.00
_cell.angle_beta   90.00
_cell.angle_gamma   90.00
#
_symmetry.space_group_name_H-M   'P 1'
#
loop_
_entity.id
_entity.type
_entity.pdbx_description
1 polymer ?
#
loop_
_entity_poly.entity_id
_entity_poly.type
_entity_poly.pdbx_seq_one_letter_code
_entity_poly.pdbx_strand_id
1 'polypeptide(L)'
;YILYNIKNITQKSPDLSDKQIKEEVLELVFQKNKFDYNQKLLNEITNKKFNDNNFLEMGKEKIQSINLNSVRDNKKFDINAVEVLYSLPEKSFTLINDENNNIYLAKVKKFEKQIIDTNKEEFKQYIAKQNSNNKNSLLKSYDTFLNDKYDVSLNQQTIERVKNYFK
;
A
#
# COMPACT_ATOMS: atom_id res chain seq x y z
N TYR A 1 -28.24 21.63 -8.61
CA TYR A 1 -27.82 20.57 -9.56
C TYR A 1 -27.67 21.21 -10.92
N ILE A 2 -26.51 21.00 -11.58
CA ILE A 2 -26.26 21.47 -12.95
C ILE A 2 -26.35 20.23 -13.84
N LEU A 3 -27.31 20.24 -14.76
CA LEU A 3 -27.45 19.20 -15.80
C LEU A 3 -26.78 19.71 -17.08
N TYR A 4 -25.86 18.93 -17.62
CA TYR A 4 -25.23 19.24 -18.91
C TYR A 4 -25.28 18.02 -19.83
N ASN A 5 -25.36 18.31 -21.12
CA ASN A 5 -25.37 17.29 -22.17
C ASN A 5 -24.20 17.56 -23.11
N ILE A 6 -23.32 16.57 -23.28
CA ILE A 6 -22.19 16.64 -24.20
C ILE A 6 -22.73 16.28 -25.60
N LYS A 7 -22.80 17.26 -26.49
CA LYS A 7 -23.30 17.04 -27.87
C LYS A 7 -22.24 16.51 -28.82
N ASN A 8 -20.99 16.99 -28.67
CA ASN A 8 -19.89 16.59 -29.55
C ASN A 8 -18.57 16.59 -28.77
N ILE A 9 -17.72 15.63 -29.06
CA ILE A 9 -16.32 15.58 -28.62
C ILE A 9 -15.46 15.66 -29.88
N THR A 10 -14.69 16.74 -30.03
CA THR A 10 -13.75 16.89 -31.15
C THR A 10 -12.33 16.78 -30.63
N GLN A 11 -11.55 15.89 -31.22
CA GLN A 11 -10.10 15.82 -30.96
C GLN A 11 -9.41 16.82 -31.90
N LYS A 12 -8.72 17.79 -31.30
CA LYS A 12 -7.79 18.66 -32.03
C LYS A 12 -6.38 18.43 -31.50
N SER A 13 -5.40 18.48 -32.38
CA SER A 13 -4.00 18.57 -31.95
C SER A 13 -3.81 19.85 -31.14
N PRO A 14 -3.06 19.77 -30.01
CA PRO A 14 -2.82 20.96 -29.18
C PRO A 14 -2.10 22.03 -29.97
N ASP A 15 -2.58 23.26 -29.91
CA ASP A 15 -1.92 24.41 -30.51
C ASP A 15 -0.85 24.95 -29.54
N LEU A 16 0.40 24.66 -29.83
CA LEU A 16 1.55 25.07 -29.01
C LEU A 16 1.89 26.56 -29.11
N SER A 17 1.20 27.33 -29.96
CA SER A 17 1.28 28.79 -29.98
C SER A 17 0.51 29.43 -28.83
N ASP A 18 -0.50 28.73 -28.30
CA ASP A 18 -1.22 29.11 -27.10
C ASP A 18 -0.34 28.81 -25.86
N LYS A 19 -0.07 29.86 -25.07
CA LYS A 19 0.80 29.77 -23.89
C LYS A 19 0.27 28.78 -22.85
N GLN A 20 -1.03 28.77 -22.60
CA GLN A 20 -1.65 27.89 -21.60
C GLN A 20 -1.56 26.42 -22.05
N ILE A 21 -1.90 26.13 -23.30
CA ILE A 21 -1.78 24.79 -23.89
C ILE A 21 -0.34 24.31 -23.86
N LYS A 22 0.63 25.20 -24.18
CA LYS A 22 2.05 24.88 -24.14
C LYS A 22 2.51 24.52 -22.73
N GLU A 23 2.09 25.26 -21.71
CA GLU A 23 2.43 24.97 -20.30
C GLU A 23 1.84 23.62 -19.86
N GLU A 24 0.58 23.33 -20.21
CA GLU A 24 -0.06 22.03 -19.92
C GLU A 24 0.67 20.86 -20.60
N VAL A 25 1.02 21.00 -21.88
CA VAL A 25 1.76 19.98 -22.61
C VAL A 25 3.16 19.76 -22.03
N LEU A 26 3.86 20.82 -21.66
CA LEU A 26 5.18 20.72 -21.01
C LEU A 26 5.07 19.98 -19.67
N GLU A 27 4.06 20.26 -18.86
CA GLU A 27 3.83 19.54 -17.61
C GLU A 27 3.57 18.05 -17.86
N LEU A 28 2.72 17.71 -18.82
CA LEU A 28 2.45 16.32 -19.19
C LEU A 28 3.70 15.58 -19.67
N VAL A 29 4.53 16.24 -20.51
CA VAL A 29 5.81 15.68 -20.98
C VAL A 29 6.77 15.47 -19.81
N PHE A 30 6.84 16.43 -18.89
CA PHE A 30 7.66 16.30 -17.68
C PHE A 30 7.22 15.14 -16.81
N GLN A 31 5.92 15.00 -16.55
CA GLN A 31 5.37 13.89 -15.78
C GLN A 31 5.63 12.54 -16.45
N LYS A 32 5.47 12.48 -17.78
CA LYS A 32 5.80 11.27 -18.54
C LYS A 32 7.28 10.90 -18.43
N ASN A 33 8.18 11.84 -18.65
CA ASN A 33 9.61 11.60 -18.53
C ASN A 33 10.00 11.14 -17.12
N LYS A 34 9.41 11.71 -16.08
CA LYS A 34 9.59 11.31 -14.69
C LYS A 34 9.12 9.88 -14.46
N PHE A 35 7.94 9.52 -15.00
CA PHE A 35 7.41 8.17 -14.92
C PHE A 35 8.31 7.15 -15.63
N ASP A 36 8.70 7.43 -16.87
CA ASP A 36 9.54 6.55 -17.68
C ASP A 36 10.92 6.33 -17.00
N TYR A 37 11.49 7.37 -16.42
CA TYR A 37 12.73 7.30 -15.64
C TYR A 37 12.58 6.39 -14.41
N ASN A 38 11.52 6.60 -13.61
CA ASN A 38 11.25 5.79 -12.42
C ASN A 38 11.01 4.32 -12.77
N GLN A 39 10.28 4.06 -13.86
CA GLN A 39 10.04 2.71 -14.34
C GLN A 39 11.34 2.02 -14.77
N LYS A 40 12.22 2.73 -15.49
CA LYS A 40 13.54 2.22 -15.88
C LYS A 40 14.38 1.88 -14.65
N LEU A 41 14.42 2.78 -13.66
CA LEU A 41 15.16 2.58 -12.43
C LEU A 41 14.63 1.37 -11.64
N LEU A 42 13.30 1.23 -11.53
CA LEU A 42 12.68 0.08 -10.88
C LEU A 42 13.04 -1.24 -11.61
N ASN A 43 13.07 -1.24 -12.93
CA ASN A 43 13.50 -2.39 -13.72
C ASN A 43 14.98 -2.75 -13.47
N GLU A 44 15.86 -1.78 -13.33
CA GLU A 44 17.27 -2.00 -13.00
C GLU A 44 17.43 -2.62 -11.60
N ILE A 45 16.65 -2.13 -10.62
CA ILE A 45 16.60 -2.68 -9.27
C ILE A 45 16.10 -4.13 -9.29
N THR A 46 14.98 -4.39 -9.94
CA THR A 46 14.36 -5.73 -10.03
C THR A 46 15.29 -6.74 -10.70
N ASN A 47 16.00 -6.32 -11.74
CA ASN A 47 16.95 -7.15 -12.46
C ASN A 47 18.33 -7.25 -11.75
N LYS A 48 18.46 -6.73 -10.54
CA LYS A 48 19.71 -6.73 -9.74
C LYS A 48 20.90 -6.05 -10.44
N LYS A 49 20.63 -5.12 -11.35
CA LYS A 49 21.64 -4.31 -12.02
C LYS A 49 22.01 -3.06 -11.24
N PHE A 50 21.16 -2.67 -10.29
CA PHE A 50 21.36 -1.52 -9.41
C PHE A 50 22.12 -1.95 -8.15
N ASN A 51 23.15 -1.20 -7.78
CA ASN A 51 24.03 -1.51 -6.67
C ASN A 51 24.35 -0.27 -5.81
N ASP A 52 25.16 -0.45 -4.76
CA ASP A 52 25.52 0.60 -3.82
C ASP A 52 26.25 1.78 -4.48
N ASN A 53 27.08 1.53 -5.47
CA ASN A 53 27.79 2.60 -6.19
C ASN A 53 26.80 3.47 -6.96
N ASN A 54 25.83 2.85 -7.65
CA ASN A 54 24.76 3.58 -8.34
C ASN A 54 23.94 4.43 -7.35
N PHE A 55 23.62 3.86 -6.16
CA PHE A 55 22.88 4.57 -5.11
C PHE A 55 23.65 5.80 -4.60
N LEU A 56 24.95 5.64 -4.33
CA LEU A 56 25.80 6.72 -3.85
C LEU A 56 26.00 7.81 -4.92
N GLU A 57 26.19 7.39 -6.17
CA GLU A 57 26.38 8.32 -7.29
C GLU A 57 25.14 9.17 -7.54
N MET A 58 23.95 8.55 -7.50
CA MET A 58 22.68 9.27 -7.67
C MET A 58 22.35 10.17 -6.48
N GLY A 59 22.56 9.69 -5.27
CA GLY A 59 22.17 10.41 -4.05
C GLY A 59 23.15 11.50 -3.64
N LYS A 60 24.44 11.31 -3.87
CA LYS A 60 25.51 12.24 -3.48
C LYS A 60 25.32 12.73 -2.02
N GLU A 61 25.32 14.04 -1.85
CA GLU A 61 25.13 14.69 -0.54
C GLU A 61 23.67 14.70 -0.04
N LYS A 62 22.71 14.24 -0.87
CA LYS A 62 21.28 14.24 -0.52
C LYS A 62 20.83 12.96 0.23
N ILE A 63 21.74 12.01 0.43
CA ILE A 63 21.41 10.77 1.13
C ILE A 63 21.17 11.04 2.61
N GLN A 64 19.99 10.67 3.08
CA GLN A 64 19.62 10.77 4.49
C GLN A 64 19.37 9.39 5.08
N SER A 65 19.77 9.20 6.33
CA SER A 65 19.42 7.99 7.08
C SER A 65 18.20 8.26 7.96
N ILE A 66 17.21 7.39 7.85
CA ILE A 66 15.94 7.52 8.57
C ILE A 66 15.68 6.22 9.33
N ASN A 67 15.22 6.36 10.56
CA ASN A 67 14.77 5.23 11.36
C ASN A 67 13.24 5.20 11.37
N LEU A 68 12.67 4.05 11.03
CA LEU A 68 11.25 3.77 11.14
C LEU A 68 11.03 2.92 12.39
N ASN A 69 10.13 3.36 13.27
CA ASN A 69 9.91 2.71 14.55
C ASN A 69 8.92 1.54 14.49
N SER A 70 8.09 1.51 13.44
CA SER A 70 7.11 0.45 13.22
C SER A 70 6.65 0.41 11.77
N VAL A 71 5.98 -0.67 11.38
CA VAL A 71 5.31 -0.80 10.07
C VAL A 71 4.24 0.30 9.84
N ARG A 72 3.75 0.92 10.92
CA ARG A 72 2.74 1.99 10.86
C ARG A 72 3.32 3.38 11.05
N ASP A 73 4.63 3.53 10.96
CA ASP A 73 5.28 4.83 11.09
C ASP A 73 5.17 5.63 9.78
N ASN A 74 4.06 6.33 9.62
CA ASN A 74 3.76 7.14 8.44
C ASN A 74 4.16 8.63 8.57
N LYS A 75 5.07 8.97 9.48
CA LYS A 75 5.47 10.37 9.71
C LYS A 75 6.16 11.03 8.51
N LYS A 76 6.84 10.25 7.68
CA LYS A 76 7.62 10.74 6.54
C LYS A 76 7.20 10.14 5.20
N PHE A 77 6.69 8.92 5.21
CA PHE A 77 6.33 8.19 4.00
C PHE A 77 4.89 7.69 4.10
N ASP A 78 4.28 7.44 2.96
CA ASP A 78 2.98 6.77 2.90
C ASP A 78 3.03 5.41 3.61
N ILE A 79 1.93 5.02 4.25
CA ILE A 79 1.88 3.78 5.04
C ILE A 79 2.16 2.54 4.19
N ASN A 80 1.68 2.52 2.93
CA ASN A 80 1.94 1.42 2.02
C ASN A 80 3.43 1.36 1.64
N ALA A 81 4.08 2.51 1.49
CA ALA A 81 5.52 2.60 1.24
C ALA A 81 6.34 2.04 2.43
N VAL A 82 5.91 2.32 3.66
CA VAL A 82 6.53 1.75 4.87
C VAL A 82 6.33 0.24 4.92
N GLU A 83 5.15 -0.27 4.63
CA GLU A 83 4.88 -1.71 4.56
C GLU A 83 5.76 -2.42 3.52
N VAL A 84 5.94 -1.81 2.34
CA VAL A 84 6.87 -2.32 1.32
C VAL A 84 8.29 -2.39 1.86
N LEU A 85 8.80 -1.34 2.54
CA LEU A 85 10.14 -1.35 3.12
C LEU A 85 10.33 -2.50 4.13
N TYR A 86 9.33 -2.76 4.97
CA TYR A 86 9.38 -3.86 5.95
C TYR A 86 9.26 -5.26 5.32
N SER A 87 8.72 -5.38 4.10
CA SER A 87 8.62 -6.64 3.37
C SER A 87 9.91 -7.02 2.62
N LEU A 88 10.82 -6.05 2.41
CA LEU A 88 12.04 -6.24 1.65
C LEU A 88 13.18 -6.75 2.55
N PRO A 89 14.09 -7.58 2.04
CA PRO A 89 15.28 -7.99 2.78
C PRO A 89 16.24 -6.81 2.99
N GLU A 90 17.14 -6.96 3.97
CA GLU A 90 18.22 -6.01 4.18
C GLU A 90 19.07 -5.82 2.93
N LYS A 91 19.60 -4.61 2.76
CA LYS A 91 20.41 -4.17 1.61
C LYS A 91 19.65 -4.08 0.28
N SER A 92 18.33 -4.23 0.29
CA SER A 92 17.50 -4.03 -0.89
C SER A 92 17.28 -2.56 -1.21
N PHE A 93 17.04 -2.29 -2.48
CA PHE A 93 16.65 -0.98 -3.00
C PHE A 93 15.19 -1.02 -3.46
N THR A 94 14.50 0.10 -3.36
CA THR A 94 13.16 0.29 -3.90
C THR A 94 12.84 1.77 -4.10
N LEU A 95 11.77 2.04 -4.84
CA LEU A 95 11.18 3.37 -4.91
C LEU A 95 10.00 3.43 -3.95
N ILE A 96 9.92 4.49 -3.17
CA ILE A 96 8.83 4.76 -2.22
C ILE A 96 8.31 6.17 -2.42
N ASN A 97 7.10 6.42 -1.95
CA ASN A 97 6.49 7.76 -1.98
C ASN A 97 6.18 8.27 -0.58
N ASP A 98 6.07 9.59 -0.48
CA ASP A 98 5.48 10.27 0.67
C ASP A 98 3.99 10.60 0.40
N GLU A 99 3.32 11.21 1.38
CA GLU A 99 1.92 11.65 1.28
C GLU A 99 1.70 12.72 0.18
N ASN A 100 2.75 13.42 -0.24
CA ASN A 100 2.72 14.43 -1.30
C ASN A 100 3.04 13.84 -2.69
N ASN A 101 3.12 12.52 -2.83
CA ASN A 101 3.52 11.81 -4.05
C ASN A 101 4.95 12.15 -4.55
N ASN A 102 5.83 12.63 -3.66
CA ASN A 102 7.25 12.68 -4.00
C ASN A 102 7.81 11.26 -3.97
N ILE A 103 8.65 10.94 -4.95
CA ILE A 103 9.26 9.61 -5.09
C ILE A 103 10.70 9.67 -4.59
N TYR A 104 11.04 8.72 -3.74
CA TYR A 104 12.36 8.56 -3.15
C TYR A 104 12.95 7.20 -3.50
N LEU A 105 14.23 7.18 -3.82
CA LEU A 105 15.01 5.96 -3.91
C LEU A 105 15.47 5.58 -2.49
N ALA A 106 15.01 4.45 -2.01
CA ALA A 106 15.30 3.98 -0.66
C ALA A 106 16.18 2.73 -0.69
N LYS A 107 17.04 2.61 0.32
CA LYS A 107 17.82 1.41 0.62
C LYS A 107 17.51 0.95 2.04
N VAL A 108 17.06 -0.29 2.19
CA VAL A 108 16.92 -0.93 3.50
C VAL A 108 18.31 -1.26 4.04
N LYS A 109 18.74 -0.62 5.14
CA LYS A 109 20.06 -0.86 5.71
C LYS A 109 20.06 -2.13 6.58
N LYS A 110 19.22 -2.15 7.59
CA LYS A 110 19.13 -3.24 8.58
C LYS A 110 17.80 -3.17 9.30
N PHE A 111 17.40 -4.30 9.86
CA PHE A 111 16.31 -4.38 10.82
C PHE A 111 16.89 -4.54 12.23
N GLU A 112 16.53 -3.66 13.13
CA GLU A 112 16.88 -3.78 14.53
C GLU A 112 15.77 -4.55 15.26
N LYS A 113 16.11 -5.71 15.79
CA LYS A 113 15.17 -6.48 16.61
C LYS A 113 15.04 -5.79 17.96
N GLN A 114 13.85 -5.31 18.27
CA GLN A 114 13.55 -4.90 19.63
C GLN A 114 13.31 -6.15 20.48
N ILE A 115 13.89 -6.16 21.68
CA ILE A 115 13.55 -7.17 22.69
C ILE A 115 12.14 -6.85 23.16
N ILE A 116 11.22 -7.74 22.85
CA ILE A 116 9.82 -7.60 23.25
C ILE A 116 9.73 -8.00 24.72
N ASP A 117 9.39 -7.05 25.57
CA ASP A 117 9.04 -7.34 26.96
C ASP A 117 7.66 -7.98 27.01
N THR A 118 7.62 -9.29 27.21
CA THR A 118 6.39 -10.09 27.24
C THR A 118 5.50 -9.77 28.45
N ASN A 119 6.01 -9.04 29.45
CA ASN A 119 5.25 -8.62 30.62
C ASN A 119 4.44 -7.34 30.37
N LYS A 120 4.78 -6.58 29.33
CA LYS A 120 4.03 -5.37 28.99
C LYS A 120 2.58 -5.67 28.62
N GLU A 121 1.68 -4.83 29.11
CA GLU A 121 0.24 -4.94 28.86
C GLU A 121 -0.09 -4.89 27.37
N GLU A 122 0.63 -4.08 26.59
CA GLU A 122 0.51 -3.99 25.14
C GLU A 122 0.79 -5.32 24.43
N PHE A 123 1.78 -6.09 24.91
CA PHE A 123 2.07 -7.42 24.38
C PHE A 123 0.94 -8.39 24.69
N LYS A 124 0.40 -8.38 25.90
CA LYS A 124 -0.74 -9.23 26.32
C LYS A 124 -1.98 -8.92 25.48
N GLN A 125 -2.27 -7.64 25.27
CA GLN A 125 -3.38 -7.20 24.41
C GLN A 125 -3.20 -7.65 22.96
N TYR A 126 -1.98 -7.55 22.42
CA TYR A 126 -1.66 -8.04 21.09
C TYR A 126 -1.91 -9.55 20.97
N ILE A 127 -1.42 -10.35 21.92
CA ILE A 127 -1.63 -11.80 21.96
C ILE A 127 -3.13 -12.14 22.07
N ALA A 128 -3.87 -11.44 22.95
CA ALA A 128 -5.31 -11.65 23.09
C ALA A 128 -6.07 -11.37 21.77
N LYS A 129 -5.70 -10.28 21.07
CA LYS A 129 -6.25 -9.93 19.75
C LYS A 129 -5.93 -10.98 18.70
N GLN A 130 -4.68 -11.45 18.65
CA GLN A 130 -4.28 -12.49 17.69
C GLN A 130 -4.99 -13.82 17.95
N ASN A 131 -5.12 -14.22 19.20
CA ASN A 131 -5.87 -15.42 19.58
C ASN A 131 -7.35 -15.33 19.17
N SER A 132 -7.98 -14.17 19.37
CA SER A 132 -9.34 -13.92 18.92
C SER A 132 -9.47 -14.00 17.38
N ASN A 133 -8.56 -13.38 16.66
CA ASN A 133 -8.51 -13.42 15.19
C ASN A 133 -8.33 -14.86 14.68
N ASN A 134 -7.40 -15.61 15.26
CA ASN A 134 -7.16 -17.01 14.89
C ASN A 134 -8.38 -17.89 15.17
N LYS A 135 -9.03 -17.70 16.33
CA LYS A 135 -10.28 -18.40 16.68
C LYS A 135 -11.36 -18.10 15.64
N ASN A 136 -11.57 -16.82 15.29
CA ASN A 136 -12.59 -16.42 14.33
C ASN A 136 -12.29 -16.98 12.92
N SER A 137 -11.02 -16.97 12.50
CA SER A 137 -10.60 -17.55 11.23
C SER A 137 -10.83 -19.07 11.19
N LEU A 138 -10.52 -19.75 12.28
CA LEU A 138 -10.76 -21.19 12.41
C LEU A 138 -12.25 -21.53 12.35
N LEU A 139 -13.08 -20.79 13.10
CA LEU A 139 -14.54 -20.97 13.08
C LEU A 139 -15.10 -20.73 11.68
N LYS A 140 -14.66 -19.67 11.00
CA LYS A 140 -15.10 -19.36 9.64
C LYS A 140 -14.70 -20.48 8.65
N SER A 141 -13.49 -21.02 8.77
CA SER A 141 -13.03 -22.14 7.94
C SER A 141 -13.86 -23.40 8.22
N TYR A 142 -14.20 -23.65 9.47
CA TYR A 142 -15.04 -24.76 9.86
C TYR A 142 -16.48 -24.62 9.35
N ASP A 143 -17.07 -23.41 9.45
CA ASP A 143 -18.39 -23.12 8.87
C ASP A 143 -18.41 -23.33 7.36
N THR A 144 -17.37 -22.87 6.64
CA THR A 144 -17.24 -23.13 5.21
C THR A 144 -17.21 -24.63 4.93
N PHE A 145 -16.37 -25.37 5.65
CA PHE A 145 -16.28 -26.83 5.50
C PHE A 145 -17.62 -27.54 5.76
N LEU A 146 -18.37 -27.09 6.78
CA LEU A 146 -19.69 -27.66 7.07
C LEU A 146 -20.71 -27.35 5.97
N ASN A 147 -20.70 -26.11 5.46
CA ASN A 147 -21.60 -25.71 4.38
C ASN A 147 -21.30 -26.45 3.06
N ASP A 148 -20.02 -26.74 2.79
CA ASP A 148 -19.63 -27.54 1.62
C ASP A 148 -20.01 -29.02 1.75
N LYS A 149 -20.05 -29.53 2.98
CA LYS A 149 -20.29 -30.94 3.25
C LYS A 149 -21.76 -31.29 3.50
N TYR A 150 -22.55 -30.35 4.00
CA TYR A 150 -23.92 -30.57 4.40
C TYR A 150 -24.84 -29.50 3.80
N ASP A 151 -25.94 -29.93 3.21
CA ASP A 151 -27.02 -29.02 2.80
C ASP A 151 -27.78 -28.53 4.05
N VAL A 152 -27.67 -27.25 4.36
CA VAL A 152 -28.38 -26.63 5.49
C VAL A 152 -29.59 -25.89 4.97
N SER A 153 -30.78 -26.40 5.28
CA SER A 153 -32.05 -25.70 5.02
C SER A 153 -32.59 -25.10 6.32
N LEU A 154 -32.81 -23.79 6.31
CA LEU A 154 -33.38 -23.07 7.43
C LEU A 154 -34.90 -22.92 7.24
N ASN A 155 -35.70 -23.47 8.15
CA ASN A 155 -37.16 -23.25 8.14
C ASN A 155 -37.46 -21.89 8.78
N GLN A 156 -37.71 -20.91 7.92
CA GLN A 156 -37.94 -19.51 8.34
C GLN A 156 -39.16 -19.38 9.31
N GLN A 157 -40.22 -20.15 9.10
CA GLN A 157 -41.39 -20.12 9.96
C GLN A 157 -41.08 -20.59 11.38
N THR A 158 -40.23 -21.62 11.50
CA THR A 158 -39.79 -22.11 12.81
C THR A 158 -38.89 -21.07 13.50
N ILE A 159 -38.00 -20.41 12.78
CA ILE A 159 -37.17 -19.35 13.34
C ILE A 159 -37.99 -18.19 13.86
N GLU A 160 -39.01 -17.78 13.11
CA GLU A 160 -39.91 -16.69 13.56
C GLU A 160 -40.75 -17.09 14.78
N ARG A 161 -41.23 -18.34 14.87
CA ARG A 161 -41.90 -18.84 16.07
C ARG A 161 -40.99 -18.78 17.30
N VAL A 162 -39.74 -19.23 17.18
CA VAL A 162 -38.75 -19.17 18.25
C VAL A 162 -38.48 -17.73 18.68
N LYS A 163 -38.26 -16.83 17.73
CA LYS A 163 -38.04 -15.39 18.01
C LYS A 163 -39.21 -14.76 18.75
N ASN A 164 -40.45 -15.14 18.39
CA ASN A 164 -41.64 -14.60 19.02
C ASN A 164 -41.93 -15.21 20.39
N TYR A 165 -41.37 -16.38 20.68
CA TYR A 165 -41.50 -17.02 21.99
C TYR A 165 -40.64 -16.36 23.07
N PHE A 166 -39.52 -15.74 22.69
CA PHE A 166 -38.58 -15.05 23.58
C PHE A 166 -38.76 -13.53 23.61
N LYS A 167 -39.79 -12.99 23.00
CA LYS A 167 -40.24 -11.60 23.17
C LYS A 167 -41.29 -11.51 24.25
#